data_b485f72979e2b20c0e1f50f0172e5e46
#
_entry.id   b485f72979e2b20c0e1f50f0172e5e46
#
_cell.length_a   1.000
_cell.length_b   1.000
_cell.length_c   1.000
_cell.angle_alpha   90.00
_cell.angle_beta   90.00
_cell.angle_gamma   90.00
#
_symmetry.space_group_name_H-M   'P 1'
#
loop_
_entity.id
_entity.type
_entity.pdbx_description
1 polymer ?
#
loop_
_entity_poly.entity_id
_entity_poly.type
_entity_poly.pdbx_seq_one_letter_code
_entity_poly.pdbx_strand_id
1 'polypeptide(L)'
;MSIFLQQPFRTLIVRANLIFVFLLMLASLPRPGQAQENQAPAPLSTDSSADLRVQVKELRTLVEQLQKQVSDLQARVPTTQLTEKVGNPPSAQVPAPKPPTQEKIQVTESASNPLAAQVSAPTPPAQEKTLAAGESSPTAATSESQKVSDLLQGTTANILLDGYYEYNFNNPIGRVNLLRAYDISSNAFSLNQADVVVENAPDVAHDKRYGLRLDLQFGQATETLQGNAVNEPRPNIYRNIFQAYGTYVIPVGRGLNVDFGKWASSLGIEGNYTKDQMNYSRSYWFNFLPFYHMGVRTQYPVNDKLAVNYWVTNGTNQTEPFNGFKDQLFGVNVTPTKSITWTSNYYLGQEHPDFQYEPVGTPGLPTLDGVPFEPIPNPANGKLNIIDNYATWNASPKLTLALEGDYVIERLETNSPPDHTDGGAAYVRYQIRPRISIAARSEYLSDRGGLFSGTTQALKEETFTFEYKFTDNLIMMEEWRRDFSNQPYFLTDTLDILRKQQTTVGIGLVWWFGGKQGAW
;
A
#
# COMPACT_ATOMS: atom_id res chain seq x y z
N MET A 1 58.86 1.76 9.25
CA MET A 1 58.30 1.15 10.47
C MET A 1 57.03 1.90 10.86
N SER A 2 56.00 1.85 9.99
CA SER A 2 54.74 2.62 10.18
C SER A 2 53.50 2.02 9.47
N ILE A 3 53.41 0.71 9.27
CA ILE A 3 52.29 0.06 8.56
C ILE A 3 51.57 -1.01 9.42
N PHE A 4 51.98 -1.27 10.65
CA PHE A 4 51.46 -2.41 11.44
C PHE A 4 50.45 -2.07 12.56
N LEU A 5 50.02 -0.82 12.71
CA LEU A 5 49.14 -0.41 13.84
C LEU A 5 47.70 0.00 13.46
N GLN A 6 47.26 -0.15 12.21
CA GLN A 6 45.89 0.23 11.84
C GLN A 6 44.88 -0.94 11.72
N GLN A 7 45.30 -2.18 11.77
CA GLN A 7 44.40 -3.35 11.62
C GLN A 7 43.55 -3.70 12.85
N PRO A 8 44.05 -3.61 14.12
CA PRO A 8 43.24 -4.05 15.26
C PRO A 8 42.11 -3.09 15.66
N PHE A 9 42.22 -1.79 15.33
CA PHE A 9 41.20 -0.81 15.71
C PHE A 9 39.93 -0.90 14.87
N ARG A 10 40.02 -1.19 13.58
CA ARG A 10 38.84 -1.37 12.71
C ARG A 10 38.05 -2.63 13.04
N THR A 11 38.75 -3.71 13.41
CA THR A 11 38.09 -4.96 13.82
C THR A 11 37.42 -4.83 15.20
N LEU A 12 37.94 -4.00 16.07
CA LEU A 12 37.38 -3.73 17.40
C LEU A 12 36.10 -2.88 17.30
N ILE A 13 36.08 -1.86 16.43
CA ILE A 13 34.90 -1.01 16.20
C ILE A 13 33.74 -1.81 15.54
N VAL A 14 34.05 -2.67 14.57
CA VAL A 14 33.02 -3.54 13.94
C VAL A 14 32.48 -4.56 14.96
N ARG A 15 33.32 -5.13 15.82
CA ARG A 15 32.88 -6.04 16.88
C ARG A 15 32.10 -5.31 17.98
N ALA A 16 32.49 -4.10 18.35
CA ALA A 16 31.76 -3.28 19.32
C ALA A 16 30.38 -2.87 18.79
N ASN A 17 30.27 -2.51 17.53
CA ASN A 17 28.97 -2.17 16.92
C ASN A 17 28.04 -3.40 16.76
N LEU A 18 28.59 -4.57 16.42
CA LEU A 18 27.81 -5.82 16.38
C LEU A 18 27.35 -6.23 17.79
N ILE A 19 28.20 -6.06 18.80
CA ILE A 19 27.85 -6.33 20.20
C ILE A 19 26.81 -5.32 20.70
N PHE A 20 26.89 -4.05 20.30
CA PHE A 20 25.90 -3.03 20.68
C PHE A 20 24.53 -3.28 20.07
N VAL A 21 24.46 -3.65 18.78
CA VAL A 21 23.21 -4.07 18.11
C VAL A 21 22.67 -5.35 18.75
N PHE A 22 23.53 -6.32 19.06
CA PHE A 22 23.14 -7.57 19.74
C PHE A 22 22.68 -7.32 21.20
N LEU A 23 23.29 -6.38 21.91
CA LEU A 23 22.87 -5.97 23.25
C LEU A 23 21.57 -5.16 23.25
N LEU A 24 21.32 -4.33 22.24
CA LEU A 24 20.01 -3.67 22.05
C LEU A 24 18.91 -4.70 21.76
N MET A 25 19.21 -5.74 20.98
CA MET A 25 18.30 -6.84 20.71
C MET A 25 18.03 -7.71 21.95
N LEU A 26 19.04 -7.93 22.80
CA LEU A 26 18.88 -8.65 24.07
C LEU A 26 18.12 -7.82 25.12
N ALA A 27 18.19 -6.49 25.05
CA ALA A 27 17.45 -5.60 25.95
C ALA A 27 15.94 -5.54 25.63
N SER A 28 15.54 -5.85 24.39
CA SER A 28 14.14 -5.93 23.96
C SER A 28 13.49 -7.30 24.21
N LEU A 29 14.27 -8.33 24.56
CA LEU A 29 13.71 -9.62 24.95
C LEU A 29 13.06 -9.51 26.34
N PRO A 30 11.83 -9.98 26.55
CA PRO A 30 11.22 -10.00 27.86
C PRO A 30 12.06 -10.88 28.78
N ARG A 31 12.59 -10.31 29.87
CA ARG A 31 13.34 -11.06 30.89
C ARG A 31 12.42 -12.12 31.49
N PRO A 32 12.80 -13.39 31.51
CA PRO A 32 12.05 -14.39 32.25
C PRO A 32 12.23 -14.11 33.75
N GLY A 33 11.11 -13.77 34.42
CA GLY A 33 10.99 -13.78 35.86
C GLY A 33 11.20 -12.46 36.58
N GLN A 34 10.25 -11.56 36.47
CA GLN A 34 9.70 -10.83 37.61
C GLN A 34 8.18 -10.93 37.50
N ALA A 35 7.64 -11.92 38.16
CA ALA A 35 6.24 -11.95 38.51
C ALA A 35 6.00 -10.72 39.41
N GLN A 36 5.40 -9.69 38.83
CA GLN A 36 4.79 -8.64 39.62
C GLN A 36 3.62 -9.30 40.33
N GLU A 37 3.70 -9.35 41.64
CA GLU A 37 2.68 -9.84 42.54
C GLU A 37 1.35 -9.20 42.13
N ASN A 38 0.43 -10.03 41.63
CA ASN A 38 -0.93 -9.62 41.28
C ASN A 38 -1.58 -9.05 42.54
N GLN A 39 -1.70 -7.75 42.62
CA GLN A 39 -2.80 -7.17 43.37
C GLN A 39 -4.10 -7.62 42.68
N ALA A 40 -4.87 -8.41 43.41
CA ALA A 40 -6.18 -8.82 42.97
C ALA A 40 -6.97 -7.59 42.56
N PRO A 41 -7.66 -7.61 41.39
CA PRO A 41 -8.54 -6.51 41.00
C PRO A 41 -9.57 -6.32 42.11
N ALA A 42 -9.81 -5.08 42.49
CA ALA A 42 -10.87 -4.71 43.42
C ALA A 42 -12.18 -5.33 42.91
N PRO A 43 -13.04 -5.86 43.81
CA PRO A 43 -14.29 -6.49 43.40
C PRO A 43 -15.11 -5.47 42.60
N LEU A 44 -15.43 -5.82 41.35
CA LEU A 44 -16.40 -5.10 40.53
C LEU A 44 -17.68 -4.88 41.36
N SER A 45 -18.15 -3.65 41.42
CA SER A 45 -19.38 -3.29 42.07
C SER A 45 -20.51 -4.19 41.55
N THR A 46 -21.32 -4.72 42.44
CA THR A 46 -22.46 -5.64 42.14
C THR A 46 -23.46 -5.04 41.14
N ASP A 47 -23.49 -3.72 40.96
CA ASP A 47 -24.35 -3.02 40.00
C ASP A 47 -23.94 -3.24 38.55
N SER A 48 -22.64 -3.25 38.25
CA SER A 48 -22.15 -3.46 36.87
C SER A 48 -22.44 -4.86 36.34
N SER A 49 -22.43 -5.88 37.19
CA SER A 49 -22.71 -7.27 36.79
C SER A 49 -24.19 -7.54 36.53
N ALA A 50 -25.09 -6.81 37.20
CA ALA A 50 -26.54 -6.90 36.99
C ALA A 50 -26.91 -6.24 35.64
N ASP A 51 -26.32 -5.11 35.32
CA ASP A 51 -26.55 -4.38 34.07
C ASP A 51 -26.06 -5.19 32.85
N LEU A 52 -24.88 -5.80 32.95
CA LEU A 52 -24.34 -6.70 31.92
C LEU A 52 -25.25 -7.92 31.69
N ARG A 53 -25.84 -8.49 32.73
CA ARG A 53 -26.79 -9.62 32.60
C ARG A 53 -28.09 -9.21 31.91
N VAL A 54 -28.57 -7.99 32.12
CA VAL A 54 -29.72 -7.43 31.41
C VAL A 54 -29.40 -7.24 29.95
N GLN A 55 -28.27 -6.62 29.61
CA GLN A 55 -27.84 -6.42 28.21
C GLN A 55 -27.64 -7.74 27.48
N VAL A 56 -27.01 -8.74 28.09
CA VAL A 56 -26.85 -10.07 27.49
C VAL A 56 -28.20 -10.75 27.24
N LYS A 57 -29.19 -10.56 28.14
CA LYS A 57 -30.52 -11.08 27.95
C LYS A 57 -31.27 -10.41 26.81
N GLU A 58 -31.16 -9.10 26.69
CA GLU A 58 -31.71 -8.33 25.56
C GLU A 58 -31.12 -8.74 24.24
N LEU A 59 -29.76 -8.86 24.15
CA LEU A 59 -29.07 -9.35 22.98
C LEU A 59 -29.51 -10.75 22.55
N ARG A 60 -29.70 -11.68 23.51
CA ARG A 60 -30.23 -13.02 23.21
C ARG A 60 -31.62 -12.96 22.62
N THR A 61 -32.49 -12.13 23.17
CA THR A 61 -33.85 -11.95 22.66
C THR A 61 -33.85 -11.39 21.24
N LEU A 62 -32.93 -10.44 20.95
CA LEU A 62 -32.77 -9.87 19.61
C LEU A 62 -32.28 -10.92 18.62
N VAL A 63 -31.31 -11.74 19.00
CA VAL A 63 -30.80 -12.85 18.17
C VAL A 63 -31.89 -13.86 17.86
N GLU A 64 -32.71 -14.24 18.85
CA GLU A 64 -33.85 -15.15 18.64
C GLU A 64 -34.90 -14.55 17.70
N GLN A 65 -35.18 -13.24 17.79
CA GLN A 65 -36.06 -12.55 16.86
C GLN A 65 -35.50 -12.53 15.44
N LEU A 66 -34.21 -12.24 15.28
CA LEU A 66 -33.54 -12.26 13.96
C LEU A 66 -33.53 -13.67 13.35
N GLN A 67 -33.27 -14.71 14.14
CA GLN A 67 -33.32 -16.10 13.68
C GLN A 67 -34.72 -16.49 13.21
N LYS A 68 -35.76 -16.03 13.93
CA LYS A 68 -37.17 -16.24 13.50
C LYS A 68 -37.46 -15.50 12.19
N GLN A 69 -37.04 -14.27 12.05
CA GLN A 69 -37.20 -13.51 10.78
C GLN A 69 -36.50 -14.18 9.61
N VAL A 70 -35.29 -14.67 9.79
CA VAL A 70 -34.56 -15.42 8.75
C VAL A 70 -35.30 -16.70 8.37
N SER A 71 -35.82 -17.44 9.34
CA SER A 71 -36.63 -18.64 9.12
C SER A 71 -37.92 -18.34 8.37
N ASP A 72 -38.61 -17.26 8.73
CA ASP A 72 -39.84 -16.81 8.08
C ASP A 72 -39.57 -16.33 6.63
N LEU A 73 -38.44 -15.69 6.39
CA LEU A 73 -37.99 -15.29 5.06
C LEU A 73 -37.62 -16.52 4.20
N GLN A 74 -36.93 -17.49 4.77
CA GLN A 74 -36.60 -18.76 4.09
C GLN A 74 -37.86 -19.55 3.72
N ALA A 75 -38.88 -19.52 4.57
CA ALA A 75 -40.19 -20.16 4.30
C ALA A 75 -41.00 -19.45 3.21
N ARG A 76 -40.73 -18.17 2.94
CA ARG A 76 -41.40 -17.37 1.90
C ARG A 76 -40.72 -17.45 0.52
N VAL A 77 -39.51 -17.99 0.43
CA VAL A 77 -38.86 -18.26 -0.86
C VAL A 77 -39.53 -19.48 -1.48
N PRO A 78 -40.19 -19.36 -2.64
CA PRO A 78 -40.83 -20.53 -3.28
C PRO A 78 -39.73 -21.51 -3.68
N THR A 79 -39.73 -22.68 -3.05
CA THR A 79 -38.89 -23.80 -3.45
C THR A 79 -39.41 -24.29 -4.80
N THR A 80 -38.82 -23.86 -5.90
CA THR A 80 -39.00 -24.51 -7.18
C THR A 80 -38.37 -25.89 -7.06
N GLN A 81 -39.20 -26.87 -6.77
CA GLN A 81 -38.79 -28.27 -6.76
C GLN A 81 -38.45 -28.66 -8.20
N LEU A 82 -37.15 -28.72 -8.49
CA LEU A 82 -36.65 -29.56 -9.58
C LEU A 82 -36.70 -31.00 -9.08
N THR A 83 -37.78 -31.71 -9.45
CA THR A 83 -37.87 -33.17 -9.32
C THR A 83 -36.84 -33.79 -10.26
N GLU A 84 -35.69 -34.17 -9.74
CA GLU A 84 -34.75 -35.05 -10.41
C GLU A 84 -35.32 -36.46 -10.46
N LYS A 85 -35.75 -36.86 -11.66
CA LYS A 85 -36.05 -38.23 -12.01
C LYS A 85 -34.70 -38.89 -12.44
N VAL A 86 -34.19 -39.74 -11.58
CA VAL A 86 -32.99 -40.55 -11.89
C VAL A 86 -33.29 -41.48 -13.06
N GLY A 87 -32.66 -41.24 -14.19
CA GLY A 87 -32.58 -42.15 -15.33
C GLY A 87 -31.20 -42.00 -15.98
N ASN A 88 -30.48 -43.09 -16.07
CA ASN A 88 -29.13 -43.21 -16.63
C ASN A 88 -29.00 -42.61 -18.05
N PRO A 89 -27.84 -42.05 -18.41
CA PRO A 89 -27.69 -41.20 -19.57
C PRO A 89 -27.35 -41.97 -20.85
N PRO A 90 -27.76 -41.47 -22.01
CA PRO A 90 -26.97 -41.61 -23.20
C PRO A 90 -26.18 -40.32 -23.48
N SER A 91 -24.95 -40.53 -23.80
CA SER A 91 -23.97 -39.59 -24.32
C SER A 91 -24.55 -38.65 -25.38
N ALA A 92 -24.54 -37.34 -25.08
CA ALA A 92 -24.80 -36.31 -26.11
C ALA A 92 -23.89 -35.10 -25.88
N GLN A 93 -23.16 -34.77 -26.90
CA GLN A 93 -22.22 -33.67 -27.04
C GLN A 93 -22.87 -32.32 -26.74
N VAL A 94 -22.19 -31.54 -25.89
CA VAL A 94 -22.53 -30.12 -25.63
C VAL A 94 -22.05 -29.29 -26.84
N PRO A 95 -22.87 -28.48 -27.50
CA PRO A 95 -22.39 -27.54 -28.51
C PRO A 95 -21.69 -26.37 -27.86
N ALA A 96 -20.53 -26.01 -28.37
CA ALA A 96 -19.76 -24.83 -28.00
C ALA A 96 -20.53 -23.53 -28.35
N PRO A 97 -20.36 -22.42 -27.62
CA PRO A 97 -20.97 -21.15 -27.91
C PRO A 97 -20.41 -20.56 -29.22
N LYS A 98 -21.30 -20.09 -30.09
CA LYS A 98 -20.95 -19.42 -31.35
C LYS A 98 -20.17 -18.12 -31.10
N PRO A 99 -19.06 -17.90 -31.81
CA PRO A 99 -18.42 -16.59 -31.88
C PRO A 99 -19.23 -15.61 -32.78
N PRO A 100 -19.06 -14.30 -32.57
CA PRO A 100 -19.77 -13.29 -33.38
C PRO A 100 -19.25 -13.26 -34.81
N THR A 101 -20.18 -12.97 -35.72
CA THR A 101 -20.05 -12.93 -37.18
C THR A 101 -19.00 -11.89 -37.59
N GLN A 102 -17.93 -12.34 -38.22
CA GLN A 102 -17.03 -11.47 -38.99
C GLN A 102 -17.50 -11.40 -40.46
N GLU A 103 -17.63 -10.20 -40.95
CA GLU A 103 -17.84 -9.91 -42.35
C GLU A 103 -16.62 -10.31 -43.19
N LYS A 104 -16.89 -11.02 -44.28
CA LYS A 104 -15.88 -11.50 -45.24
C LYS A 104 -15.36 -10.35 -46.12
N ILE A 105 -14.05 -10.14 -46.06
CA ILE A 105 -13.32 -9.54 -47.18
C ILE A 105 -12.61 -10.67 -47.91
N GLN A 106 -12.95 -10.88 -49.17
CA GLN A 106 -12.31 -11.82 -50.06
C GLN A 106 -10.90 -11.33 -50.45
N VAL A 107 -9.90 -12.15 -50.25
CA VAL A 107 -8.65 -12.07 -50.98
C VAL A 107 -8.34 -13.47 -51.52
N THR A 108 -8.17 -13.53 -52.82
CA THR A 108 -7.91 -14.69 -53.65
C THR A 108 -6.59 -15.36 -53.31
N GLU A 109 -6.63 -16.70 -53.19
CA GLU A 109 -5.49 -17.59 -53.10
C GLU A 109 -4.64 -17.59 -54.38
N SER A 110 -3.32 -17.73 -54.19
CA SER A 110 -2.51 -18.57 -55.07
C SER A 110 -1.38 -19.22 -54.29
N ALA A 111 -1.27 -20.52 -54.47
CA ALA A 111 -0.51 -21.50 -53.77
C ALA A 111 1.01 -21.44 -54.04
N SER A 112 1.81 -21.84 -53.07
CA SER A 112 2.69 -23.04 -53.06
C SER A 112 3.88 -22.90 -52.11
N ASN A 113 4.00 -23.84 -51.21
CA ASN A 113 5.16 -24.19 -50.37
C ASN A 113 6.13 -25.06 -51.19
N PRO A 114 7.33 -25.54 -50.74
CA PRO A 114 8.15 -25.20 -49.56
C PRO A 114 9.70 -25.22 -49.80
N LEU A 115 10.43 -25.07 -48.70
CA LEU A 115 11.78 -25.62 -48.36
C LEU A 115 13.03 -24.68 -48.32
N ALA A 116 13.57 -24.65 -47.10
CA ALA A 116 14.96 -24.78 -46.68
C ALA A 116 16.01 -23.70 -46.95
N ALA A 117 16.50 -23.21 -45.82
CA ALA A 117 17.89 -22.94 -45.42
C ALA A 117 18.89 -22.37 -46.43
N GLN A 118 19.47 -21.22 -46.10
CA GLN A 118 20.91 -21.08 -45.77
C GLN A 118 21.34 -19.62 -45.54
N VAL A 119 22.23 -19.49 -44.58
CA VAL A 119 23.00 -18.31 -44.18
C VAL A 119 23.93 -17.84 -45.31
N SER A 120 24.04 -16.51 -45.53
CA SER A 120 25.33 -15.85 -45.83
C SER A 120 25.13 -14.31 -45.92
N ALA A 121 25.99 -13.57 -45.22
CA ALA A 121 26.22 -12.12 -45.31
C ALA A 121 27.35 -11.83 -46.29
N PRO A 122 27.91 -10.59 -46.39
CA PRO A 122 27.41 -9.44 -47.12
C PRO A 122 28.40 -8.95 -48.23
N THR A 123 28.04 -8.03 -49.09
CA THR A 123 28.96 -6.99 -49.64
C THR A 123 28.22 -5.96 -50.49
N PRO A 124 28.66 -4.66 -50.49
CA PRO A 124 28.05 -3.51 -51.15
C PRO A 124 28.83 -3.09 -52.41
N PRO A 125 28.73 -1.89 -53.00
CA PRO A 125 27.60 -1.12 -53.51
C PRO A 125 27.71 -0.84 -55.05
N ALA A 126 26.68 -0.28 -55.64
CA ALA A 126 26.85 0.42 -56.93
C ALA A 126 25.84 1.57 -57.04
N GLN A 127 26.39 2.68 -57.50
CA GLN A 127 25.81 3.99 -57.66
C GLN A 127 24.85 4.14 -58.87
N GLU A 128 23.97 5.12 -58.69
CA GLU A 128 23.53 6.14 -59.67
C GLU A 128 22.52 5.78 -60.78
N LYS A 129 21.31 6.38 -60.67
CA LYS A 129 20.96 7.44 -61.63
C LYS A 129 19.72 8.24 -61.21
N THR A 130 19.93 9.53 -61.15
CA THR A 130 19.00 10.64 -61.07
C THR A 130 17.95 10.61 -62.17
N LEU A 131 16.67 10.79 -61.79
CA LEU A 131 15.69 11.51 -62.63
C LEU A 131 14.75 12.30 -61.72
N ALA A 132 14.75 13.60 -61.97
CA ALA A 132 13.94 14.60 -61.30
C ALA A 132 12.45 14.53 -61.69
N ALA A 133 11.62 14.90 -60.76
CA ALA A 133 10.50 15.80 -60.83
C ALA A 133 9.26 15.30 -60.12
N GLY A 134 8.77 16.11 -59.22
CA GLY A 134 7.44 15.97 -58.64
C GLY A 134 7.41 16.39 -57.17
N GLU A 135 7.44 17.70 -56.92
CA GLU A 135 7.14 18.27 -55.59
C GLU A 135 5.67 17.90 -55.23
N SER A 136 5.55 17.06 -54.19
CA SER A 136 4.34 17.00 -53.40
C SER A 136 4.75 17.13 -51.94
N SER A 137 4.38 18.24 -51.33
CA SER A 137 4.68 18.61 -49.94
C SER A 137 4.19 17.56 -48.96
N PRO A 138 5.05 16.99 -48.12
CA PRO A 138 4.64 16.20 -46.98
C PRO A 138 4.82 17.03 -45.69
N THR A 139 4.03 18.10 -45.53
CA THR A 139 4.39 19.04 -44.43
C THR A 139 3.49 18.92 -43.19
N ALA A 140 2.40 18.15 -43.22
CA ALA A 140 1.51 18.02 -42.05
C ALA A 140 1.82 16.80 -41.16
N ALA A 141 2.09 15.63 -41.75
CA ALA A 141 2.33 14.41 -40.98
C ALA A 141 3.68 14.39 -40.23
N THR A 142 4.70 15.05 -40.79
CA THR A 142 6.04 15.13 -40.16
C THR A 142 6.04 16.04 -38.92
N SER A 143 5.24 17.10 -38.92
CA SER A 143 5.19 18.05 -37.81
C SER A 143 4.41 17.48 -36.59
N GLU A 144 3.40 16.65 -36.79
CA GLU A 144 2.68 15.99 -35.69
C GLU A 144 3.49 14.85 -35.07
N SER A 145 4.16 14.05 -35.87
CA SER A 145 5.07 13.00 -35.39
C SER A 145 6.24 13.56 -34.59
N GLN A 146 6.85 14.68 -35.04
CA GLN A 146 7.88 15.36 -34.26
C GLN A 146 7.35 15.94 -32.97
N LYS A 147 6.17 16.58 -32.94
CA LYS A 147 5.55 17.11 -31.72
C LYS A 147 5.26 16.02 -30.69
N VAL A 148 4.80 14.84 -31.12
CA VAL A 148 4.56 13.69 -30.22
C VAL A 148 5.90 13.14 -29.71
N SER A 149 6.93 13.05 -30.55
CA SER A 149 8.28 12.64 -30.13
C SER A 149 8.86 13.60 -29.09
N ASP A 150 8.68 14.90 -29.27
CA ASP A 150 9.16 15.92 -28.34
C ASP A 150 8.41 15.89 -27.01
N LEU A 151 7.10 15.62 -27.03
CA LEU A 151 6.28 15.44 -25.81
C LEU A 151 6.70 14.21 -24.99
N LEU A 152 7.12 13.13 -25.66
CA LEU A 152 7.57 11.90 -25.01
C LEU A 152 9.04 11.94 -24.60
N GLN A 153 9.80 12.94 -25.03
CA GLN A 153 11.20 13.09 -24.68
C GLN A 153 11.36 13.27 -23.17
N GLY A 154 12.24 12.48 -22.56
CA GLY A 154 12.44 12.45 -21.12
C GLY A 154 11.40 11.62 -20.36
N THR A 155 10.52 10.89 -21.05
CA THR A 155 9.58 9.95 -20.43
C THR A 155 10.30 8.64 -20.09
N THR A 156 10.14 8.16 -18.87
CA THR A 156 10.61 6.84 -18.42
C THR A 156 9.42 5.91 -18.26
N ALA A 157 9.58 4.66 -18.69
CA ALA A 157 8.65 3.57 -18.39
C ALA A 157 9.38 2.54 -17.52
N ASN A 158 8.78 2.16 -16.42
CA ASN A 158 9.37 1.29 -15.42
C ASN A 158 8.36 0.19 -15.05
N ILE A 159 8.85 -1.02 -14.79
CA ILE A 159 8.04 -2.18 -14.45
C ILE A 159 8.64 -2.80 -13.20
N LEU A 160 7.79 -3.19 -12.24
CA LEU A 160 8.16 -3.95 -11.06
C LEU A 160 7.31 -5.20 -10.96
N LEU A 161 7.94 -6.32 -10.61
CA LEU A 161 7.30 -7.57 -10.24
C LEU A 161 7.81 -7.97 -8.86
N ASP A 162 6.89 -8.24 -7.94
CA ASP A 162 7.16 -8.65 -6.57
C ASP A 162 6.26 -9.82 -6.21
N GLY A 163 6.87 -10.94 -5.87
CA GLY A 163 6.18 -12.13 -5.42
C GLY A 163 6.84 -12.73 -4.18
N TYR A 164 6.04 -13.40 -3.35
CA TYR A 164 6.53 -13.96 -2.10
C TYR A 164 5.91 -15.31 -1.78
N TYR A 165 6.58 -16.02 -0.88
CA TYR A 165 6.02 -17.11 -0.09
C TYR A 165 6.31 -16.85 1.38
N GLU A 166 5.30 -16.98 2.22
CA GLU A 166 5.44 -16.78 3.66
C GLU A 166 4.72 -17.90 4.42
N TYR A 167 5.30 -18.31 5.54
CA TYR A 167 4.75 -19.31 6.44
C TYR A 167 4.53 -18.71 7.83
N ASN A 168 3.31 -18.80 8.35
CA ASN A 168 2.93 -18.38 9.70
C ASN A 168 2.86 -19.59 10.62
N PHE A 169 3.65 -19.58 11.70
CA PHE A 169 3.74 -20.69 12.65
C PHE A 169 2.48 -20.88 13.50
N ASN A 170 1.54 -19.94 13.48
CA ASN A 170 0.23 -20.14 14.09
C ASN A 170 -0.69 -21.01 13.22
N ASN A 171 -0.36 -21.27 11.94
CA ASN A 171 -1.19 -21.97 10.96
C ASN A 171 -2.63 -21.40 10.91
N PRO A 172 -2.81 -20.09 10.70
CA PRO A 172 -4.11 -19.44 10.86
C PRO A 172 -5.16 -20.04 9.92
N ILE A 173 -6.38 -20.24 10.44
CA ILE A 173 -7.54 -20.55 9.61
C ILE A 173 -7.70 -19.44 8.56
N GLY A 174 -7.94 -19.83 7.29
CA GLY A 174 -8.00 -18.90 6.18
C GLY A 174 -6.65 -18.45 5.62
N ARG A 175 -5.52 -18.88 6.23
CA ARG A 175 -4.15 -18.52 5.80
C ARG A 175 -3.91 -17.02 5.73
N VAL A 176 -4.44 -16.25 6.68
CA VAL A 176 -4.32 -14.79 6.72
C VAL A 176 -3.38 -14.37 7.83
N ASN A 177 -2.40 -13.53 7.51
CA ASN A 177 -1.57 -12.83 8.46
C ASN A 177 -2.26 -11.52 8.85
N LEU A 178 -2.66 -11.38 10.11
CA LEU A 178 -3.34 -10.18 10.58
C LEU A 178 -2.38 -8.99 10.69
N LEU A 179 -2.91 -7.78 10.51
CA LEU A 179 -2.20 -6.51 10.61
C LEU A 179 -1.02 -6.39 9.61
N ARG A 180 -1.14 -7.05 8.45
CA ARG A 180 -0.17 -6.97 7.35
C ARG A 180 -0.76 -6.19 6.19
N ALA A 181 0.07 -5.35 5.58
CA ALA A 181 -0.31 -4.58 4.40
C ALA A 181 -0.10 -5.39 3.11
N TYR A 182 1.03 -6.05 2.96
CA TYR A 182 1.44 -6.68 1.70
C TYR A 182 1.62 -8.20 1.79
N ASP A 183 2.18 -8.70 2.86
CA ASP A 183 2.43 -10.11 3.13
C ASP A 183 1.24 -10.77 3.85
N ILE A 184 0.04 -10.57 3.31
CA ILE A 184 -1.22 -10.96 3.94
C ILE A 184 -1.51 -12.47 3.88
N SER A 185 -0.92 -13.19 2.94
CA SER A 185 -1.21 -14.62 2.72
C SER A 185 -0.12 -15.50 3.31
N SER A 186 -0.52 -16.46 4.14
CA SER A 186 0.35 -17.49 4.69
C SER A 186 0.24 -18.80 3.93
N ASN A 187 1.37 -19.53 3.82
CA ASN A 187 1.47 -20.83 3.16
C ASN A 187 0.90 -20.81 1.73
N ALA A 188 1.24 -19.76 0.98
CA ALA A 188 0.82 -19.53 -0.39
C ALA A 188 1.91 -18.79 -1.16
N PHE A 189 2.12 -19.16 -2.43
CA PHE A 189 2.86 -18.32 -3.35
C PHE A 189 1.95 -17.21 -3.83
N SER A 190 2.38 -15.97 -3.68
CA SER A 190 1.55 -14.80 -3.93
C SER A 190 2.26 -13.78 -4.82
N LEU A 191 1.52 -13.20 -5.75
CA LEU A 191 1.94 -12.01 -6.48
C LEU A 191 1.52 -10.79 -5.67
N ASN A 192 2.52 -10.11 -5.08
CA ASN A 192 2.29 -8.93 -4.25
C ASN A 192 2.06 -7.70 -5.12
N GLN A 193 3.05 -7.35 -5.95
CA GLN A 193 2.99 -6.19 -6.84
C GLN A 193 3.37 -6.57 -8.28
N ALA A 194 2.62 -6.01 -9.23
CA ALA A 194 2.98 -5.95 -10.64
C ALA A 194 2.66 -4.54 -11.11
N ASP A 195 3.69 -3.69 -11.16
CA ASP A 195 3.51 -2.26 -11.36
C ASP A 195 4.05 -1.79 -12.70
N VAL A 196 3.36 -0.81 -13.29
CA VAL A 196 3.84 -0.05 -14.44
C VAL A 196 3.87 1.43 -14.05
N VAL A 197 5.07 2.02 -14.05
CA VAL A 197 5.29 3.42 -13.69
C VAL A 197 5.77 4.19 -14.91
N VAL A 198 4.96 5.12 -15.37
CA VAL A 198 5.30 6.04 -16.46
C VAL A 198 5.48 7.44 -15.87
N GLU A 199 6.63 8.03 -16.08
CA GLU A 199 6.93 9.36 -15.55
C GLU A 199 7.61 10.23 -16.62
N ASN A 200 7.13 11.45 -16.73
CA ASN A 200 7.75 12.52 -17.48
C ASN A 200 7.89 13.71 -16.53
N ALA A 201 9.04 13.81 -15.84
CA ALA A 201 9.26 14.83 -14.82
C ALA A 201 9.51 16.22 -15.43
N PRO A 202 9.18 17.32 -14.70
CA PRO A 202 9.63 18.65 -15.08
C PRO A 202 11.16 18.72 -15.15
N ASP A 203 11.67 19.49 -16.11
CA ASP A 203 13.09 19.80 -16.25
C ASP A 203 13.26 21.31 -16.43
N VAL A 204 13.24 22.03 -15.32
CA VAL A 204 13.30 23.51 -15.30
C VAL A 204 14.60 24.05 -15.88
N ALA A 205 15.69 23.27 -15.82
CA ALA A 205 16.96 23.66 -16.40
C ALA A 205 16.89 23.79 -17.95
N HIS A 206 15.99 23.01 -18.56
CA HIS A 206 15.70 23.05 -20.00
C HIS A 206 14.34 23.68 -20.31
N ASP A 207 13.84 24.57 -19.44
CA ASP A 207 12.57 25.31 -19.56
C ASP A 207 11.30 24.44 -19.63
N LYS A 208 11.38 23.16 -19.29
CA LYS A 208 10.25 22.27 -19.20
C LYS A 208 9.68 22.29 -17.77
N ARG A 209 8.59 23.03 -17.54
CA ARG A 209 8.00 23.25 -16.23
C ARG A 209 6.84 22.33 -15.89
N TYR A 210 6.41 21.49 -16.82
CA TYR A 210 5.31 20.55 -16.63
C TYR A 210 5.82 19.11 -16.59
N GLY A 211 5.07 18.26 -15.91
CA GLY A 211 5.32 16.84 -15.80
C GLY A 211 4.03 16.05 -15.65
N LEU A 212 4.15 14.74 -15.78
CA LEU A 212 3.08 13.78 -15.60
C LEU A 212 3.64 12.51 -14.95
N ARG A 213 2.86 11.92 -14.05
CA ARG A 213 3.12 10.58 -13.53
C ARG A 213 1.87 9.73 -13.55
N LEU A 214 2.02 8.47 -13.97
CA LEU A 214 1.00 7.43 -13.95
C LEU A 214 1.61 6.14 -13.42
N ASP A 215 1.10 5.66 -12.28
CA ASP A 215 1.47 4.38 -11.69
C ASP A 215 0.25 3.47 -11.70
N LEU A 216 0.35 2.39 -12.47
CA LEU A 216 -0.63 1.31 -12.47
C LEU A 216 -0.11 0.17 -11.61
N GLN A 217 -0.96 -0.34 -10.72
CA GLN A 217 -0.61 -1.40 -9.78
C GLN A 217 -1.61 -2.54 -9.87
N PHE A 218 -1.08 -3.77 -9.83
CA PHE A 218 -1.82 -5.02 -9.81
C PHE A 218 -1.22 -5.95 -8.74
N GLY A 219 -1.97 -6.97 -8.33
CA GLY A 219 -1.55 -7.92 -7.29
C GLY A 219 -2.22 -7.65 -5.94
N GLN A 220 -1.82 -8.39 -4.90
CA GLN A 220 -2.43 -8.31 -3.56
C GLN A 220 -2.34 -6.92 -2.93
N ALA A 221 -1.23 -6.21 -3.12
CA ALA A 221 -1.04 -4.86 -2.62
C ALA A 221 -2.15 -3.90 -3.07
N THR A 222 -2.68 -4.08 -4.28
CA THR A 222 -3.79 -3.28 -4.80
C THR A 222 -5.05 -3.41 -3.95
N GLU A 223 -5.36 -4.60 -3.46
CA GLU A 223 -6.53 -4.83 -2.60
C GLU A 223 -6.36 -4.15 -1.25
N THR A 224 -5.18 -4.28 -0.64
CA THR A 224 -4.88 -3.64 0.64
C THR A 224 -4.96 -2.12 0.54
N LEU A 225 -4.34 -1.52 -0.49
CA LEU A 225 -4.23 -0.07 -0.59
C LEU A 225 -5.53 0.61 -1.02
N GLN A 226 -6.32 -0.02 -1.87
CA GLN A 226 -7.38 0.68 -2.61
C GLN A 226 -8.73 -0.04 -2.65
N GLY A 227 -8.84 -1.20 -2.01
CA GLY A 227 -10.01 -2.05 -2.13
C GLY A 227 -11.15 -1.77 -1.15
N ASN A 228 -11.03 -0.79 -0.29
CA ASN A 228 -11.97 -0.61 0.82
C ASN A 228 -13.10 0.36 0.48
N ALA A 229 -14.35 -0.13 0.49
CA ALA A 229 -15.53 0.70 0.24
C ALA A 229 -15.89 1.64 1.41
N VAL A 230 -15.25 1.51 2.57
CA VAL A 230 -15.51 2.39 3.73
C VAL A 230 -14.92 3.77 3.50
N ASN A 231 -13.77 3.86 2.86
CA ASN A 231 -13.09 5.12 2.61
C ASN A 231 -13.01 5.55 1.14
N GLU A 232 -13.33 4.69 0.19
CA GLU A 232 -13.39 5.02 -1.24
C GLU A 232 -14.78 4.68 -1.79
N PRO A 233 -15.63 5.66 -2.17
CA PRO A 233 -17.01 5.40 -2.61
C PRO A 233 -17.14 4.47 -3.80
N ARG A 234 -16.14 4.46 -4.70
CA ARG A 234 -16.11 3.61 -5.90
C ARG A 234 -14.75 2.91 -6.06
N PRO A 235 -14.35 2.04 -5.13
CA PRO A 235 -12.99 1.49 -5.09
C PRO A 235 -12.61 0.72 -6.35
N ASN A 236 -13.54 0.03 -7.00
CA ASN A 236 -13.27 -0.77 -8.19
C ASN A 236 -12.87 0.05 -9.42
N ILE A 237 -13.30 1.31 -9.52
CA ILE A 237 -12.95 2.20 -10.64
C ILE A 237 -11.48 2.62 -10.57
N TYR A 238 -10.98 2.87 -9.36
CA TYR A 238 -9.65 3.43 -9.13
C TYR A 238 -8.64 2.41 -8.62
N ARG A 239 -9.05 1.16 -8.40
CA ARG A 239 -8.25 0.10 -7.76
C ARG A 239 -6.83 -0.02 -8.32
N ASN A 240 -6.69 0.04 -9.63
CA ASN A 240 -5.42 -0.17 -10.31
C ASN A 240 -4.63 1.11 -10.60
N ILE A 241 -5.17 2.28 -10.23
CA ILE A 241 -4.50 3.56 -10.39
C ILE A 241 -3.92 3.97 -9.04
N PHE A 242 -2.65 3.64 -8.80
CA PHE A 242 -2.00 4.03 -7.55
C PHE A 242 -1.66 5.51 -7.55
N GLN A 243 -1.06 6.03 -8.62
CA GLN A 243 -0.79 7.44 -8.81
C GLN A 243 -1.20 7.89 -10.21
N ALA A 244 -1.79 9.07 -10.33
CA ALA A 244 -2.09 9.73 -11.59
C ALA A 244 -2.18 11.23 -11.35
N TYR A 245 -1.11 11.97 -11.64
CA TYR A 245 -1.08 13.41 -11.42
C TYR A 245 -0.24 14.14 -12.46
N GLY A 246 -0.60 15.42 -12.66
CA GLY A 246 0.18 16.37 -13.42
C GLY A 246 0.91 17.32 -12.51
N THR A 247 2.12 17.72 -12.87
CA THR A 247 2.97 18.68 -12.15
C THR A 247 3.16 19.94 -12.98
N TYR A 248 3.12 21.10 -12.33
CA TYR A 248 3.59 22.35 -12.89
C TYR A 248 4.49 23.11 -11.92
N VAL A 249 5.66 23.55 -12.38
CA VAL A 249 6.59 24.34 -11.57
C VAL A 249 6.37 25.83 -11.87
N ILE A 250 5.67 26.51 -10.95
CA ILE A 250 5.42 27.95 -11.05
C ILE A 250 6.74 28.70 -10.81
N PRO A 251 7.13 29.67 -11.70
CA PRO A 251 8.40 30.37 -11.62
C PRO A 251 8.39 31.48 -10.53
N VAL A 252 8.13 31.10 -9.28
CA VAL A 252 8.17 32.00 -8.13
C VAL A 252 9.32 31.62 -7.22
N GLY A 253 10.23 32.53 -6.97
CA GLY A 253 11.42 32.31 -6.15
C GLY A 253 12.25 31.13 -6.65
N ARG A 254 12.36 30.07 -5.86
CA ARG A 254 13.12 28.85 -6.21
C ARG A 254 12.29 27.80 -7.00
N GLY A 255 11.07 28.16 -7.38
CA GLY A 255 10.11 27.29 -8.05
C GLY A 255 9.12 26.67 -7.06
N LEU A 256 7.83 26.96 -7.25
CA LEU A 256 6.75 26.33 -6.49
C LEU A 256 6.22 25.15 -7.31
N ASN A 257 6.46 23.94 -6.84
CA ASN A 257 5.84 22.73 -7.41
C ASN A 257 4.37 22.69 -7.03
N VAL A 258 3.51 22.47 -8.02
CA VAL A 258 2.07 22.27 -7.84
C VAL A 258 1.70 20.98 -8.58
N ASP A 259 1.17 20.01 -7.84
CA ASP A 259 0.63 18.78 -8.41
C ASP A 259 -0.90 18.78 -8.26
N PHE A 260 -1.58 18.28 -9.29
CA PHE A 260 -3.01 18.00 -9.29
C PHE A 260 -3.27 16.57 -9.74
N GLY A 261 -4.04 15.83 -8.96
CA GLY A 261 -4.39 14.45 -9.24
C GLY A 261 -4.32 13.57 -8.01
N LYS A 262 -4.01 12.28 -8.22
CA LYS A 262 -3.85 11.26 -7.18
C LYS A 262 -2.37 10.93 -7.00
N TRP A 263 -1.88 10.98 -5.76
CA TRP A 263 -0.47 10.70 -5.43
C TRP A 263 -0.32 9.88 -4.15
N ALA A 264 0.80 9.15 -4.03
CA ALA A 264 1.18 8.43 -2.82
C ALA A 264 1.34 9.39 -1.64
N SER A 265 0.85 9.00 -0.47
CA SER A 265 1.03 9.77 0.77
C SER A 265 2.51 9.94 1.11
N SER A 266 2.84 11.01 1.83
CA SER A 266 4.14 11.20 2.48
C SER A 266 4.05 11.08 4.01
N LEU A 267 2.92 10.59 4.53
CA LEU A 267 2.78 10.22 5.91
C LEU A 267 3.42 8.83 6.09
N GLY A 268 4.31 8.71 7.08
CA GLY A 268 5.11 7.53 7.31
C GLY A 268 6.40 7.46 6.46
N ILE A 269 7.38 6.73 6.97
CA ILE A 269 8.69 6.57 6.32
C ILE A 269 8.68 5.51 5.21
N GLU A 270 7.85 4.48 5.34
CA GLU A 270 7.76 3.40 4.37
C GLU A 270 6.90 3.80 3.16
N GLY A 271 7.25 3.29 2.00
CA GLY A 271 6.55 3.56 0.74
C GLY A 271 6.00 2.31 0.07
N ASN A 272 5.35 2.52 -1.07
CA ASN A 272 4.65 1.47 -1.81
C ASN A 272 5.59 0.39 -2.38
N TYR A 273 6.70 0.78 -3.03
CA TYR A 273 7.50 -0.15 -3.81
C TYR A 273 8.48 -0.93 -2.95
N THR A 274 8.35 -2.26 -2.93
CA THR A 274 9.17 -3.16 -2.10
C THR A 274 10.67 -3.02 -2.37
N LYS A 275 11.07 -2.75 -3.62
CA LYS A 275 12.48 -2.53 -4.00
C LYS A 275 13.16 -1.38 -3.26
N ASP A 276 12.39 -0.43 -2.74
CA ASP A 276 12.87 0.79 -2.07
C ASP A 276 12.83 0.68 -0.54
N GLN A 277 12.37 -0.44 0.00
CA GLN A 277 12.22 -0.63 1.44
C GLN A 277 13.42 -1.32 2.08
N MET A 278 13.57 -1.14 3.40
CA MET A 278 14.61 -1.82 4.18
C MET A 278 14.22 -3.26 4.50
N ASN A 279 12.93 -3.51 4.74
CA ASN A 279 12.34 -4.79 5.06
C ASN A 279 11.34 -5.20 3.96
N TYR A 280 11.04 -6.50 3.83
CA TYR A 280 10.06 -7.00 2.88
C TYR A 280 8.64 -6.62 3.32
N SER A 281 8.26 -7.02 4.51
CA SER A 281 6.97 -6.63 5.10
C SER A 281 6.95 -5.15 5.47
N ARG A 282 5.75 -4.59 5.55
CA ARG A 282 5.54 -3.21 5.97
C ARG A 282 5.25 -3.15 7.47
N SER A 283 5.55 -1.98 8.07
CA SER A 283 5.22 -1.65 9.46
C SER A 283 3.72 -1.59 9.71
N TYR A 284 3.31 -1.58 10.97
CA TYR A 284 1.93 -1.23 11.35
C TYR A 284 1.60 0.20 10.96
N TRP A 285 2.57 1.11 11.07
CA TRP A 285 2.40 2.51 10.71
C TRP A 285 2.12 2.67 9.23
N PHE A 286 2.85 1.98 8.35
CA PHE A 286 2.52 1.97 6.93
C PHE A 286 1.09 1.44 6.68
N ASN A 287 0.66 0.40 7.40
CA ASN A 287 -0.68 -0.19 7.22
C ASN A 287 -1.80 0.70 7.78
N PHE A 288 -1.50 1.59 8.71
CA PHE A 288 -2.47 2.45 9.38
C PHE A 288 -2.55 3.85 8.78
N LEU A 289 -1.41 4.46 8.43
CA LEU A 289 -1.37 5.79 7.84
C LEU A 289 -1.95 5.79 6.41
N PRO A 290 -2.42 6.94 5.90
CA PRO A 290 -2.95 7.04 4.55
C PRO A 290 -1.96 6.60 3.48
N PHE A 291 -2.41 5.82 2.50
CA PHE A 291 -1.59 5.35 1.38
C PHE A 291 -1.52 6.36 0.24
N TYR A 292 -2.62 7.09 -0.01
CA TYR A 292 -2.71 8.05 -1.10
C TYR A 292 -3.70 9.18 -0.80
N HIS A 293 -3.60 10.22 -1.59
CA HIS A 293 -4.51 11.37 -1.57
C HIS A 293 -4.87 11.79 -3.00
N MET A 294 -6.03 12.41 -3.16
CA MET A 294 -6.46 13.08 -4.40
C MET A 294 -6.76 14.54 -4.12
N GLY A 295 -6.20 15.46 -4.91
CA GLY A 295 -6.43 16.88 -4.71
C GLY A 295 -5.35 17.76 -5.35
N VAL A 296 -4.94 18.80 -4.62
CA VAL A 296 -3.82 19.68 -4.96
C VAL A 296 -2.78 19.61 -3.87
N ARG A 297 -1.53 19.36 -4.24
CA ARG A 297 -0.40 19.52 -3.32
C ARG A 297 0.59 20.53 -3.84
N THR A 298 1.21 21.26 -2.91
CA THR A 298 2.26 22.22 -3.23
C THR A 298 3.51 21.91 -2.42
N GLN A 299 4.67 22.14 -3.03
CA GLN A 299 5.96 22.09 -2.34
C GLN A 299 6.81 23.29 -2.77
N TYR A 300 7.32 24.02 -1.78
CA TYR A 300 8.21 25.15 -2.01
C TYR A 300 9.56 24.96 -1.33
N PRO A 301 10.67 24.88 -2.09
CA PRO A 301 12.02 24.83 -1.55
C PRO A 301 12.41 26.23 -1.04
N VAL A 302 12.36 26.43 0.28
CA VAL A 302 12.75 27.70 0.92
C VAL A 302 14.23 27.97 0.73
N ASN A 303 15.04 26.91 0.90
CA ASN A 303 16.49 26.91 0.63
C ASN A 303 16.94 25.45 0.36
N ASP A 304 18.26 25.22 0.25
CA ASP A 304 18.82 23.90 -0.07
C ASP A 304 18.62 22.84 1.06
N LYS A 305 18.17 23.30 2.24
CA LYS A 305 18.00 22.45 3.43
C LYS A 305 16.57 22.36 3.93
N LEU A 306 15.67 23.20 3.43
CA LEU A 306 14.30 23.31 3.92
C LEU A 306 13.33 23.45 2.75
N ALA A 307 12.35 22.58 2.70
CA ALA A 307 11.15 22.73 1.88
C ALA A 307 9.90 22.70 2.76
N VAL A 308 8.86 23.41 2.35
CA VAL A 308 7.54 23.42 2.99
C VAL A 308 6.50 22.86 2.04
N ASN A 309 5.53 22.15 2.60
CA ASN A 309 4.45 21.49 1.86
C ASN A 309 3.10 21.98 2.38
N TYR A 310 2.15 22.16 1.47
CA TYR A 310 0.76 22.36 1.81
C TYR A 310 -0.14 21.64 0.82
N TRP A 311 -1.06 20.84 1.32
CA TRP A 311 -1.98 20.03 0.51
C TRP A 311 -3.42 20.34 0.87
N VAL A 312 -4.29 20.23 -0.12
CA VAL A 312 -5.75 20.23 0.02
C VAL A 312 -6.27 19.00 -0.73
N THR A 313 -6.91 18.08 0.00
CA THR A 313 -7.27 16.76 -0.53
C THR A 313 -8.73 16.43 -0.27
N ASN A 314 -9.21 15.36 -0.93
CA ASN A 314 -10.56 14.84 -0.71
C ASN A 314 -10.70 14.12 0.64
N GLY A 315 -9.62 13.49 1.14
CA GLY A 315 -9.59 12.69 2.36
C GLY A 315 -8.43 11.71 2.35
N THR A 316 -8.37 10.85 3.37
CA THR A 316 -7.43 9.73 3.45
C THR A 316 -7.92 8.57 2.59
N ASN A 317 -7.08 8.08 1.66
CA ASN A 317 -7.43 6.98 0.76
C ASN A 317 -8.74 7.22 -0.02
N GLN A 318 -9.01 8.48 -0.39
CA GLN A 318 -10.19 8.91 -1.13
C GLN A 318 -9.81 9.52 -2.47
N THR A 319 -10.09 8.82 -3.55
CA THR A 319 -10.05 9.40 -4.90
C THR A 319 -11.29 10.26 -5.14
N GLU A 320 -12.44 9.81 -4.64
CA GLU A 320 -13.70 10.57 -4.60
C GLU A 320 -14.12 10.82 -3.16
N PRO A 321 -14.52 12.05 -2.80
CA PRO A 321 -14.93 12.35 -1.44
C PRO A 321 -16.35 11.82 -1.15
N PHE A 322 -16.60 11.38 0.06
CA PHE A 322 -17.94 11.11 0.56
C PHE A 322 -18.47 12.21 1.50
N ASN A 323 -17.71 13.29 1.67
CA ASN A 323 -18.11 14.49 2.42
C ASN A 323 -17.63 15.77 1.73
N GLY A 324 -18.13 16.90 2.18
CA GLY A 324 -17.79 18.23 1.65
C GLY A 324 -16.54 18.85 2.26
N PHE A 325 -15.99 18.28 3.33
CA PHE A 325 -14.77 18.76 3.96
C PHE A 325 -13.56 18.51 3.05
N LYS A 326 -12.61 19.44 3.04
CA LYS A 326 -11.34 19.25 2.35
C LYS A 326 -10.23 19.13 3.37
N ASP A 327 -9.60 17.97 3.35
CA ASP A 327 -8.51 17.65 4.25
C ASP A 327 -7.26 18.44 3.90
N GLN A 328 -6.45 18.74 4.89
CA GLN A 328 -5.28 19.57 4.75
C GLN A 328 -4.06 18.92 5.37
N LEU A 329 -2.93 19.06 4.69
CA LEU A 329 -1.62 18.69 5.23
C LEU A 329 -0.69 19.88 5.21
N PHE A 330 -0.02 20.11 6.34
CA PHE A 330 1.10 21.04 6.48
C PHE A 330 2.35 20.23 6.80
N GLY A 331 3.38 20.38 5.97
CA GLY A 331 4.60 19.58 6.12
C GLY A 331 5.86 20.40 5.94
N VAL A 332 6.93 19.91 6.55
CA VAL A 332 8.29 20.42 6.35
C VAL A 332 9.24 19.25 6.07
N ASN A 333 10.14 19.47 5.12
CA ASN A 333 11.24 18.56 4.82
C ASN A 333 12.55 19.30 5.13
N VAL A 334 13.37 18.73 5.99
CA VAL A 334 14.64 19.32 6.44
C VAL A 334 15.78 18.39 6.11
N THR A 335 16.79 18.91 5.44
CA THR A 335 18.03 18.19 5.08
C THR A 335 19.21 18.96 5.65
N PRO A 336 19.45 18.89 6.98
CA PRO A 336 20.46 19.70 7.63
C PRO A 336 21.88 19.38 7.11
N THR A 337 22.10 18.11 6.73
CA THR A 337 23.32 17.62 6.09
C THR A 337 22.95 16.69 4.93
N LYS A 338 23.91 16.37 4.05
CA LYS A 338 23.68 15.39 2.96
C LYS A 338 23.35 13.98 3.43
N SER A 339 23.60 13.68 4.69
CA SER A 339 23.38 12.34 5.29
C SER A 339 22.14 12.24 6.15
N ILE A 340 21.46 13.35 6.48
CA ILE A 340 20.30 13.38 7.36
C ILE A 340 19.13 14.04 6.63
N THR A 341 18.01 13.37 6.60
CA THR A 341 16.72 13.92 6.17
C THR A 341 15.72 13.76 7.32
N TRP A 342 14.88 14.76 7.52
CA TRP A 342 13.80 14.75 8.49
C TRP A 342 12.54 15.35 7.86
N THR A 343 11.43 14.67 8.03
CA THR A 343 10.10 15.12 7.61
C THR A 343 9.21 15.22 8.83
N SER A 344 8.42 16.26 8.89
CA SER A 344 7.37 16.46 9.90
C SER A 344 6.11 16.94 9.21
N ASN A 345 5.00 16.25 9.45
CA ASN A 345 3.70 16.52 8.86
C ASN A 345 2.63 16.66 9.94
N TYR A 346 1.69 17.57 9.69
CA TYR A 346 0.43 17.67 10.41
C TYR A 346 -0.71 17.55 9.39
N TYR A 347 -1.58 16.58 9.60
CA TYR A 347 -2.76 16.33 8.77
C TYR A 347 -4.02 16.59 9.57
N LEU A 348 -4.99 17.31 8.98
CA LEU A 348 -6.31 17.57 9.51
C LEU A 348 -7.36 17.13 8.50
N GLY A 349 -8.21 16.19 8.90
CA GLY A 349 -9.23 15.60 8.04
C GLY A 349 -10.58 15.39 8.70
N GLN A 350 -11.53 14.95 7.90
CA GLN A 350 -12.82 14.42 8.32
C GLN A 350 -13.13 13.17 7.50
N GLU A 351 -13.12 12.01 8.17
CA GLU A 351 -13.23 10.71 7.50
C GLU A 351 -14.64 10.09 7.63
N HIS A 352 -15.65 10.93 7.85
CA HIS A 352 -17.05 10.50 7.96
C HIS A 352 -17.88 11.10 6.82
N PRO A 353 -18.85 10.35 6.24
CA PRO A 353 -19.78 10.88 5.23
C PRO A 353 -20.63 12.03 5.80
N ASP A 354 -21.02 12.98 4.96
CA ASP A 354 -21.91 14.08 5.37
C ASP A 354 -23.33 13.61 5.69
N PHE A 355 -23.74 12.49 5.11
CA PHE A 355 -25.08 11.93 5.28
C PHE A 355 -25.04 10.41 5.42
N GLN A 356 -26.07 9.88 6.04
CA GLN A 356 -26.38 8.45 6.09
C GLN A 356 -27.80 8.21 5.56
N TYR A 357 -28.10 6.98 5.15
CA TYR A 357 -29.44 6.63 4.68
C TYR A 357 -30.21 5.94 5.80
N GLU A 358 -31.40 6.46 6.12
CA GLU A 358 -32.34 5.80 7.04
C GLU A 358 -33.54 5.25 6.30
N PRO A 359 -34.10 4.09 6.72
CA PRO A 359 -35.34 3.58 6.18
C PRO A 359 -36.51 4.50 6.50
N VAL A 360 -37.30 4.85 5.50
CA VAL A 360 -38.49 5.68 5.68
C VAL A 360 -39.72 5.09 4.97
N GLY A 361 -40.87 5.41 5.50
CA GLY A 361 -42.16 5.06 4.90
C GLY A 361 -42.61 5.96 3.75
N THR A 362 -41.76 6.81 3.20
CA THR A 362 -42.17 7.82 2.20
C THR A 362 -42.07 7.25 0.78
N PRO A 363 -43.20 7.22 0.01
CA PRO A 363 -43.20 6.76 -1.38
C PRO A 363 -42.33 7.64 -2.29
N GLY A 364 -41.60 7.02 -3.20
CA GLY A 364 -40.86 7.71 -4.27
C GLY A 364 -39.39 8.04 -3.93
N LEU A 365 -38.90 7.69 -2.74
CA LEU A 365 -37.48 7.81 -2.41
C LEU A 365 -36.67 6.60 -2.92
N PRO A 366 -35.33 6.75 -3.05
CA PRO A 366 -34.47 5.64 -3.42
C PRO A 366 -34.71 4.43 -2.52
N THR A 367 -34.68 3.25 -3.10
CA THR A 367 -34.88 1.99 -2.37
C THR A 367 -33.64 1.13 -2.39
N LEU A 368 -33.34 0.48 -1.27
CA LEU A 368 -32.40 -0.64 -1.19
C LEU A 368 -33.26 -1.88 -0.87
N ASP A 369 -33.21 -2.91 -1.71
CA ASP A 369 -34.01 -4.13 -1.57
C ASP A 369 -35.53 -3.89 -1.39
N GLY A 370 -36.06 -2.84 -2.03
CA GLY A 370 -37.49 -2.50 -1.96
C GLY A 370 -37.90 -1.68 -0.73
N VAL A 371 -36.96 -1.35 0.17
CA VAL A 371 -37.20 -0.47 1.32
C VAL A 371 -36.83 0.96 0.90
N PRO A 372 -37.72 1.96 1.03
CA PRO A 372 -37.37 3.34 0.77
C PRO A 372 -36.42 3.88 1.83
N PHE A 373 -35.41 4.65 1.36
CA PHE A 373 -34.43 5.32 2.20
C PHE A 373 -34.41 6.81 1.92
N GLU A 374 -34.17 7.61 2.96
CA GLU A 374 -33.88 9.03 2.79
C GLU A 374 -32.49 9.38 3.32
N PRO A 375 -31.76 10.31 2.68
CA PRO A 375 -30.53 10.82 3.22
C PRO A 375 -30.82 11.75 4.39
N ILE A 376 -30.20 11.46 5.53
CA ILE A 376 -30.22 12.34 6.71
C ILE A 376 -28.79 12.77 7.06
N PRO A 377 -28.61 13.93 7.71
CA PRO A 377 -27.28 14.34 8.17
C PRO A 377 -26.65 13.28 9.05
N ASN A 378 -25.40 12.94 8.75
CA ASN A 378 -24.64 12.03 9.60
C ASN A 378 -24.16 12.75 10.86
N PRO A 379 -24.48 12.28 12.09
CA PRO A 379 -23.97 12.88 13.32
C PRO A 379 -22.45 12.72 13.47
N ALA A 380 -21.86 11.68 12.85
CA ALA A 380 -20.42 11.46 12.82
C ALA A 380 -19.73 12.54 11.97
N ASN A 381 -19.27 13.60 12.62
CA ASN A 381 -18.64 14.78 11.99
C ASN A 381 -17.32 15.18 12.67
N GLY A 382 -16.78 14.28 13.48
CA GLY A 382 -15.53 14.48 14.18
C GLY A 382 -14.34 14.63 13.24
N LYS A 383 -13.21 15.04 13.78
CA LYS A 383 -12.00 15.31 13.00
C LYS A 383 -10.91 14.29 13.28
N LEU A 384 -10.23 13.93 12.22
CA LEU A 384 -8.97 13.21 12.22
C LEU A 384 -7.81 14.21 12.28
N ASN A 385 -6.86 13.95 13.18
CA ASN A 385 -5.59 14.68 13.26
C ASN A 385 -4.46 13.65 13.25
N ILE A 386 -3.46 13.87 12.40
CA ILE A 386 -2.25 13.03 12.34
C ILE A 386 -1.04 13.95 12.53
N ILE A 387 -0.19 13.62 13.49
CA ILE A 387 1.14 14.19 13.66
C ILE A 387 2.12 13.09 13.31
N ASP A 388 2.84 13.27 12.22
CA ASP A 388 3.80 12.30 11.66
C ASP A 388 5.19 12.91 11.61
N ASN A 389 6.18 12.17 12.12
CA ASN A 389 7.57 12.59 12.11
C ASN A 389 8.47 11.41 11.80
N TYR A 390 9.34 11.56 10.80
CA TYR A 390 10.35 10.56 10.54
C TYR A 390 11.67 11.18 10.08
N ALA A 391 12.74 10.46 10.37
CA ALA A 391 14.09 10.87 10.00
C ALA A 391 14.91 9.69 9.53
N THR A 392 15.75 9.93 8.55
CA THR A 392 16.73 8.96 8.03
C THR A 392 18.13 9.53 8.15
N TRP A 393 19.05 8.72 8.66
CA TRP A 393 20.46 9.04 8.77
C TRP A 393 21.32 8.00 8.05
N ASN A 394 21.92 8.39 6.93
CA ASN A 394 22.96 7.63 6.25
C ASN A 394 24.29 7.85 6.99
N ALA A 395 24.46 7.13 8.13
CA ALA A 395 25.59 7.29 9.04
C ALA A 395 26.94 6.93 8.39
N SER A 396 26.89 6.06 7.37
CA SER A 396 28.01 5.74 6.50
C SER A 396 27.50 5.22 5.14
N PRO A 397 28.35 5.04 4.12
CA PRO A 397 27.93 4.39 2.86
C PRO A 397 27.34 2.98 3.01
N LYS A 398 27.49 2.38 4.20
CA LYS A 398 27.01 1.02 4.50
C LYS A 398 25.93 0.96 5.57
N LEU A 399 25.74 2.03 6.34
CA LEU A 399 24.83 2.04 7.50
C LEU A 399 23.80 3.15 7.33
N THR A 400 22.56 2.75 7.27
CA THR A 400 21.39 3.63 7.32
C THR A 400 20.60 3.32 8.59
N LEU A 401 20.25 4.37 9.31
CA LEU A 401 19.37 4.34 10.47
C LEU A 401 18.16 5.20 10.16
N ALA A 402 16.97 4.80 10.66
CA ALA A 402 15.80 5.63 10.55
C ALA A 402 14.91 5.48 11.79
N LEU A 403 14.14 6.53 12.06
CA LEU A 403 13.18 6.61 13.16
C LEU A 403 11.88 7.21 12.62
N GLU A 404 10.78 6.72 13.14
CA GLU A 404 9.43 7.21 12.88
C GLU A 404 8.68 7.33 14.21
N GLY A 405 7.83 8.34 14.34
CA GLY A 405 6.99 8.53 15.51
C GLY A 405 5.71 9.28 15.12
N ASP A 406 4.57 8.66 15.45
CA ASP A 406 3.26 9.07 15.00
C ASP A 406 2.29 9.21 16.15
N TYR A 407 1.37 10.15 15.99
CA TYR A 407 0.24 10.35 16.88
C TYR A 407 -1.02 10.68 16.08
N VAL A 408 -1.98 9.77 16.13
CA VAL A 408 -3.26 9.87 15.44
C VAL A 408 -4.37 10.08 16.47
N ILE A 409 -5.23 11.06 16.24
CA ILE A 409 -6.38 11.39 17.08
C ILE A 409 -7.60 11.47 16.19
N GLU A 410 -8.61 10.68 16.47
CA GLU A 410 -9.88 10.73 15.77
C GLU A 410 -11.05 10.92 16.73
N ARG A 411 -12.05 11.66 16.30
CA ARG A 411 -13.32 11.81 17.01
C ARG A 411 -14.46 11.36 16.11
N LEU A 412 -15.39 10.59 16.66
CA LEU A 412 -16.61 10.22 15.94
C LEU A 412 -17.48 11.47 15.70
N GLU A 413 -17.71 12.26 16.75
CA GLU A 413 -18.43 13.53 16.67
C GLU A 413 -17.55 14.67 17.21
N THR A 414 -17.88 15.91 16.87
CA THR A 414 -17.12 17.10 17.30
C THR A 414 -16.85 17.13 18.80
N ASN A 415 -17.81 16.69 19.62
CA ASN A 415 -17.73 16.74 21.09
C ASN A 415 -17.50 15.36 21.73
N SER A 416 -17.39 14.28 20.97
CA SER A 416 -17.11 12.94 21.52
C SER A 416 -15.70 12.86 22.10
N PRO A 417 -15.45 11.95 23.07
CA PRO A 417 -14.10 11.61 23.47
C PRO A 417 -13.28 11.16 22.26
N PRO A 418 -12.00 11.55 22.16
CA PRO A 418 -11.17 11.10 21.06
C PRO A 418 -10.64 9.69 21.29
N ASP A 419 -10.54 8.93 20.21
CA ASP A 419 -9.71 7.74 20.12
C ASP A 419 -8.29 8.13 19.70
N HIS A 420 -7.30 7.35 20.13
CA HIS A 420 -5.89 7.67 19.93
C HIS A 420 -5.11 6.44 19.47
N THR A 421 -4.19 6.66 18.54
CA THR A 421 -3.15 5.67 18.22
C THR A 421 -1.81 6.38 18.20
N ASP A 422 -0.85 5.89 18.99
CA ASP A 422 0.46 6.51 19.13
C ASP A 422 1.59 5.48 19.22
N GLY A 423 2.79 5.89 18.82
CA GLY A 423 3.97 5.05 18.88
C GLY A 423 5.03 5.43 17.86
N GLY A 424 5.70 4.41 17.31
CA GLY A 424 6.73 4.64 16.31
C GLY A 424 7.53 3.39 15.98
N ALA A 425 8.47 3.55 15.06
CA ALA A 425 9.33 2.50 14.55
C ALA A 425 10.79 2.95 14.48
N ALA A 426 11.69 1.99 14.66
CA ALA A 426 13.13 2.17 14.48
C ALA A 426 13.66 1.17 13.46
N TYR A 427 14.48 1.65 12.53
CA TYR A 427 14.99 0.88 11.40
C TYR A 427 16.51 0.94 11.38
N VAL A 428 17.14 -0.15 11.01
CA VAL A 428 18.56 -0.22 10.70
C VAL A 428 18.78 -1.08 9.48
N ARG A 429 19.58 -0.59 8.52
CA ARG A 429 20.08 -1.38 7.39
C ARG A 429 21.59 -1.28 7.33
N TYR A 430 22.25 -2.44 7.22
CA TYR A 430 23.69 -2.53 7.09
C TYR A 430 24.11 -3.34 5.87
N GLN A 431 24.87 -2.74 4.96
CA GLN A 431 25.44 -3.39 3.80
C GLN A 431 26.74 -4.12 4.18
N ILE A 432 26.66 -5.44 4.31
CA ILE A 432 27.80 -6.30 4.65
C ILE A 432 28.79 -6.35 3.49
N ARG A 433 28.27 -6.59 2.27
CA ARG A 433 28.99 -6.67 1.00
C ARG A 433 28.18 -5.98 -0.09
N PRO A 434 28.75 -5.72 -1.28
CA PRO A 434 27.99 -5.06 -2.38
C PRO A 434 26.67 -5.74 -2.77
N ARG A 435 26.56 -7.05 -2.52
CA ARG A 435 25.37 -7.86 -2.84
C ARG A 435 24.62 -8.37 -1.63
N ILE A 436 25.06 -8.05 -0.42
CA ILE A 436 24.48 -8.59 0.82
C ILE A 436 24.21 -7.45 1.78
N SER A 437 22.96 -7.30 2.16
CA SER A 437 22.52 -6.39 3.21
C SER A 437 21.71 -7.14 4.26
N ILE A 438 21.68 -6.59 5.46
CA ILE A 438 20.76 -7.00 6.53
C ILE A 438 20.01 -5.77 6.98
N ALA A 439 18.77 -5.96 7.37
CA ALA A 439 17.95 -4.92 7.96
C ALA A 439 17.21 -5.45 9.19
N ALA A 440 16.85 -4.54 10.08
CA ALA A 440 15.95 -4.84 11.18
C ALA A 440 15.02 -3.66 11.41
N ARG A 441 13.79 -3.97 11.85
CA ARG A 441 12.78 -3.03 12.31
C ARG A 441 12.29 -3.47 13.68
N SER A 442 12.09 -2.51 14.57
CA SER A 442 11.38 -2.69 15.84
C SER A 442 10.31 -1.61 15.94
N GLU A 443 9.10 -2.00 16.31
CA GLU A 443 7.94 -1.14 16.25
C GLU A 443 7.07 -1.28 17.50
N TYR A 444 6.48 -0.16 17.90
CA TYR A 444 5.46 -0.09 18.93
C TYR A 444 4.28 0.75 18.45
N LEU A 445 3.07 0.24 18.67
CA LEU A 445 1.82 0.94 18.38
C LEU A 445 0.84 0.71 19.54
N SER A 446 0.39 1.80 20.16
CA SER A 446 -0.63 1.83 21.21
C SER A 446 -1.96 2.24 20.59
N ASP A 447 -2.87 1.30 20.42
CA ASP A 447 -4.19 1.51 19.82
C ASP A 447 -5.24 1.70 20.93
N ARG A 448 -5.47 2.96 21.31
CA ARG A 448 -6.40 3.35 22.38
C ARG A 448 -7.72 3.83 21.77
N GLY A 449 -8.64 2.92 21.60
CA GLY A 449 -9.92 3.13 20.93
C GLY A 449 -10.13 2.18 19.76
N GLY A 450 -9.05 1.51 19.30
CA GLY A 450 -9.17 0.50 18.24
C GLY A 450 -9.18 1.09 16.84
N LEU A 451 -8.61 2.28 16.61
CA LEU A 451 -8.58 2.95 15.31
C LEU A 451 -7.89 2.11 14.23
N PHE A 452 -6.81 1.41 14.60
CA PHE A 452 -6.05 0.58 13.67
C PHE A 452 -6.56 -0.85 13.61
N SER A 453 -6.71 -1.47 14.78
CA SER A 453 -6.93 -2.92 14.87
C SER A 453 -8.37 -3.32 15.22
N GLY A 454 -9.26 -2.34 15.41
CA GLY A 454 -10.63 -2.56 15.88
C GLY A 454 -10.72 -2.94 17.35
N THR A 455 -9.61 -2.91 18.10
CA THR A 455 -9.55 -3.32 19.51
C THR A 455 -8.53 -2.48 20.27
N THR A 456 -8.89 -2.01 21.46
CA THR A 456 -7.92 -1.33 22.33
C THR A 456 -6.83 -2.31 22.77
N GLN A 457 -5.62 -2.11 22.24
CA GLN A 457 -4.47 -2.97 22.51
C GLN A 457 -3.14 -2.25 22.30
N ALA A 458 -2.06 -2.87 22.77
CA ALA A 458 -0.69 -2.45 22.48
C ALA A 458 -0.02 -3.53 21.63
N LEU A 459 0.47 -3.11 20.48
CA LEU A 459 1.15 -3.95 19.49
C LEU A 459 2.65 -3.68 19.51
N LYS A 460 3.44 -4.71 19.29
CA LYS A 460 4.90 -4.65 19.10
C LYS A 460 5.28 -5.56 17.97
N GLU A 461 6.35 -5.21 17.29
CA GLU A 461 6.85 -6.00 16.17
C GLU A 461 8.37 -5.94 16.15
N GLU A 462 8.99 -7.08 15.79
CA GLU A 462 10.40 -7.23 15.50
C GLU A 462 10.56 -7.95 14.17
N THR A 463 11.29 -7.33 13.25
CA THR A 463 11.54 -7.88 11.90
C THR A 463 13.03 -7.92 11.61
N PHE A 464 13.49 -9.01 11.03
CA PHE A 464 14.84 -9.20 10.51
C PHE A 464 14.78 -9.63 9.05
N THR A 465 15.49 -8.91 8.20
CA THR A 465 15.54 -9.17 6.76
C THR A 465 16.99 -9.38 6.32
N PHE A 466 17.21 -10.45 5.58
CA PHE A 466 18.42 -10.70 4.81
C PHE A 466 18.14 -10.42 3.35
N GLU A 467 18.89 -9.53 2.73
CA GLU A 467 18.77 -9.20 1.31
C GLU A 467 19.98 -9.71 0.53
N TYR A 468 19.69 -10.42 -0.55
CA TYR A 468 20.69 -10.81 -1.53
C TYR A 468 20.38 -10.23 -2.91
N LYS A 469 21.31 -9.46 -3.45
CA LYS A 469 21.22 -8.82 -4.75
C LYS A 469 21.85 -9.72 -5.82
N PHE A 470 21.03 -10.35 -6.65
CA PHE A 470 21.51 -11.16 -7.79
C PHE A 470 22.08 -10.28 -8.89
N THR A 471 21.33 -9.24 -9.28
CA THR A 471 21.70 -8.22 -10.25
C THR A 471 21.31 -6.85 -9.71
N ASP A 472 21.58 -5.79 -10.46
CA ASP A 472 21.16 -4.44 -10.06
C ASP A 472 19.63 -4.27 -10.00
N ASN A 473 18.88 -5.18 -10.63
CA ASN A 473 17.44 -5.11 -10.80
C ASN A 473 16.69 -6.35 -10.26
N LEU A 474 17.35 -7.25 -9.54
CA LEU A 474 16.76 -8.45 -8.96
C LEU A 474 17.34 -8.69 -7.58
N ILE A 475 16.47 -8.62 -6.58
CA ILE A 475 16.80 -8.92 -5.18
C ILE A 475 15.92 -10.04 -4.64
N MET A 476 16.47 -10.77 -3.69
CA MET A 476 15.78 -11.70 -2.82
C MET A 476 15.84 -11.15 -1.40
N MET A 477 14.72 -11.18 -0.70
CA MET A 477 14.61 -10.77 0.69
C MET A 477 14.05 -11.95 1.49
N GLU A 478 14.87 -12.51 2.39
CA GLU A 478 14.43 -13.48 3.37
C GLU A 478 14.11 -12.74 4.66
N GLU A 479 12.95 -13.00 5.24
CA GLU A 479 12.49 -12.23 6.38
C GLU A 479 11.93 -13.14 7.47
N TRP A 480 12.30 -12.85 8.70
CA TRP A 480 11.65 -13.32 9.91
C TRP A 480 10.97 -12.14 10.59
N ARG A 481 9.70 -12.32 10.95
CA ARG A 481 8.95 -11.30 11.67
C ARG A 481 8.16 -11.92 12.81
N ARG A 482 8.07 -11.17 13.91
CA ARG A 482 7.28 -11.54 15.07
C ARG A 482 6.46 -10.35 15.57
N ASP A 483 5.16 -10.54 15.61
CA ASP A 483 4.17 -9.59 16.10
C ASP A 483 3.68 -10.01 17.48
N PHE A 484 3.42 -9.05 18.35
CA PHE A 484 2.93 -9.25 19.71
C PHE A 484 1.77 -8.30 20.00
N SER A 485 0.80 -8.80 20.77
CA SER A 485 -0.26 -8.00 21.36
C SER A 485 -0.38 -8.28 22.86
N ASN A 486 -0.78 -7.28 23.63
CA ASN A 486 -1.16 -7.49 25.03
C ASN A 486 -2.52 -8.20 25.17
N GLN A 487 -3.29 -8.33 24.07
CA GLN A 487 -4.56 -9.04 23.97
C GLN A 487 -4.41 -10.31 23.11
N PRO A 488 -5.24 -11.37 23.31
CA PRO A 488 -5.40 -12.42 22.32
C PRO A 488 -6.00 -11.82 21.03
N TYR A 489 -5.25 -11.84 19.93
CA TYR A 489 -5.65 -11.17 18.70
C TYR A 489 -5.34 -12.01 17.44
N PHE A 490 -4.21 -12.69 17.39
CA PHE A 490 -3.74 -13.37 16.19
C PHE A 490 -4.40 -14.75 16.02
N LEU A 491 -4.85 -15.02 14.81
CA LEU A 491 -5.50 -16.27 14.41
C LEU A 491 -4.62 -17.50 14.63
N THR A 492 -5.26 -18.65 14.84
CA THR A 492 -4.64 -19.97 14.95
C THR A 492 -5.28 -20.98 14.00
N ASP A 493 -4.86 -22.23 14.08
CA ASP A 493 -5.45 -23.39 13.39
C ASP A 493 -6.80 -23.84 14.01
N THR A 494 -7.22 -23.24 15.09
CA THR A 494 -8.45 -23.59 15.82
C THR A 494 -9.37 -22.38 15.86
N LEU A 495 -10.65 -22.59 15.49
CA LEU A 495 -11.67 -21.55 15.51
C LEU A 495 -11.84 -21.01 16.93
N ASP A 496 -12.05 -19.69 17.04
CA ASP A 496 -12.25 -18.95 18.29
C ASP A 496 -11.07 -19.00 19.27
N ILE A 497 -9.94 -19.59 18.90
CA ILE A 497 -8.70 -19.55 19.69
C ILE A 497 -7.74 -18.53 19.06
N LEU A 498 -7.49 -17.44 19.80
CA LEU A 498 -6.56 -16.40 19.41
C LEU A 498 -5.29 -16.45 20.27
N ARG A 499 -4.16 -16.10 19.69
CA ARG A 499 -2.87 -15.94 20.37
C ARG A 499 -2.49 -14.46 20.50
N LYS A 500 -1.65 -14.17 21.50
CA LYS A 500 -1.06 -12.83 21.68
C LYS A 500 0.10 -12.55 20.73
N GLN A 501 0.47 -13.49 19.88
CA GLN A 501 1.61 -13.37 18.98
C GLN A 501 1.38 -14.16 17.69
N GLN A 502 2.01 -13.70 16.62
CA GLN A 502 2.25 -14.49 15.41
C GLN A 502 3.73 -14.39 15.04
N THR A 503 4.26 -15.43 14.44
CA THR A 503 5.63 -15.44 13.91
C THR A 503 5.57 -15.94 12.50
N THR A 504 6.25 -15.24 11.59
CA THR A 504 6.32 -15.61 10.19
C THR A 504 7.76 -15.71 9.71
N VAL A 505 7.97 -16.54 8.70
CA VAL A 505 9.21 -16.61 7.92
C VAL A 505 8.83 -16.61 6.45
N GLY A 506 9.42 -15.72 5.69
CA GLY A 506 9.10 -15.54 4.29
C GLY A 506 10.30 -15.32 3.40
N ILE A 507 10.07 -15.44 2.11
CA ILE A 507 11.01 -15.11 1.05
C ILE A 507 10.27 -14.32 -0.02
N GLY A 508 10.78 -13.15 -0.37
CA GLY A 508 10.32 -12.32 -1.46
C GLY A 508 11.34 -12.23 -2.59
N LEU A 509 10.85 -12.20 -3.83
CA LEU A 509 11.64 -11.92 -5.02
C LEU A 509 11.10 -10.66 -5.67
N VAL A 510 11.96 -9.66 -5.79
CA VAL A 510 11.60 -8.36 -6.35
C VAL A 510 12.46 -8.09 -7.57
N TRP A 511 11.80 -7.88 -8.70
CA TRP A 511 12.44 -7.70 -9.99
C TRP A 511 11.89 -6.44 -10.67
N TRP A 512 12.76 -5.56 -11.15
CA TRP A 512 12.34 -4.33 -11.82
C TRP A 512 13.20 -3.97 -13.00
N PHE A 513 12.62 -3.23 -13.93
CA PHE A 513 13.26 -2.68 -15.11
C PHE A 513 12.80 -1.26 -15.34
N GLY A 514 13.55 -0.50 -16.08
CA GLY A 514 13.15 0.80 -16.59
C GLY A 514 14.28 1.81 -16.64
N GLY A 515 13.95 3.01 -17.11
CA GLY A 515 14.90 4.11 -17.29
C GLY A 515 15.15 4.92 -16.03
N LYS A 516 14.25 4.85 -15.03
CA LYS A 516 14.37 5.60 -13.77
C LYS A 516 15.35 4.91 -12.82
N GLN A 517 16.38 5.63 -12.42
CA GLN A 517 17.33 5.17 -11.42
C GLN A 517 16.90 5.63 -10.02
N GLY A 518 17.22 4.83 -8.99
CA GLY A 518 16.91 5.15 -7.61
C GLY A 518 15.45 4.81 -7.20
N ALA A 519 14.94 5.50 -6.19
CA ALA A 519 13.57 5.33 -5.69
C ALA A 519 12.52 5.82 -6.69
N TRP A 520 11.36 5.15 -6.66
CA TRP A 520 10.24 5.40 -7.60
C TRP A 520 9.14 6.25 -7.00
#